data_4503912f2b98c2783d9eeea98621ec0c
#
_entry.id   4503912f2b98c2783d9eeea98621ec0c
#
_cell.length_a   1.000
_cell.length_b   1.000
_cell.length_c   1.000
_cell.angle_alpha   90.00
_cell.angle_beta   90.00
_cell.angle_gamma   90.00
#
_symmetry.space_group_name_H-M   'P 1'
#
loop_
_entity.id
_entity.type
_entity.pdbx_description
1 polymer ?
#
loop_
_entity_poly.entity_id
_entity_poly.type
_entity_poly.pdbx_seq_one_letter_code
_entity_poly.pdbx_strand_id
1 'polypeptide(L)'
;MTRIAICEECPELCGHLKGILEGRYGREVCITVYANEQELKADYESGKEGKPADILIMDIDMNGVNGIDVVAGIQEQFRHVKVIFITDHIEFSTEIFRVNPNNFLLKPMKEEALLDAVERARKQMAEEEDEWFVVTFKGTVFKIKTRDIIYFESEKRTVILHGRNESWTIYRKLDEVQESVPDYFLRCHQSYLVNMNEVRSLKPLQLEMNQGDVIPVSRPKYKETKERFLQFLGVSSQEE
;
A
#
# COMPACT_ATOMS: atom_id res chain seq x y z
N MET A 1 -4.46 -2.97 18.59
CA MET A 1 -4.61 -4.41 18.29
C MET A 1 -4.62 -4.57 16.79
N THR A 2 -3.67 -5.29 16.23
CA THR A 2 -3.53 -5.52 14.78
C THR A 2 -4.43 -6.68 14.35
N ARG A 3 -5.22 -6.49 13.31
CA ARG A 3 -6.08 -7.56 12.78
C ARG A 3 -5.39 -8.22 11.61
N ILE A 4 -5.24 -9.53 11.68
CA ILE A 4 -4.56 -10.34 10.66
C ILE A 4 -5.59 -11.31 10.07
N ALA A 5 -5.76 -11.27 8.76
CA ALA A 5 -6.50 -12.27 8.00
C ALA A 5 -5.52 -13.29 7.43
N ILE A 6 -5.86 -14.56 7.50
CA ILE A 6 -5.14 -15.66 6.83
C ILE A 6 -6.13 -16.30 5.87
N CYS A 7 -5.83 -16.29 4.58
CA CYS A 7 -6.62 -16.96 3.55
C CYS A 7 -5.77 -18.07 2.92
N GLU A 8 -6.08 -19.30 3.27
CA GLU A 8 -5.31 -20.51 2.95
C GLU A 8 -6.25 -21.71 3.03
N GLU A 9 -6.19 -22.61 2.05
CA GLU A 9 -7.09 -23.76 1.99
C GLU A 9 -6.68 -24.95 2.88
N CYS A 10 -5.39 -25.05 3.24
CA CYS A 10 -4.88 -26.13 4.09
C CYS A 10 -5.11 -25.84 5.58
N PRO A 11 -6.01 -26.57 6.28
CA PRO A 11 -6.33 -26.30 7.68
C PRO A 11 -5.14 -26.46 8.63
N GLU A 12 -4.23 -27.42 8.34
CA GLU A 12 -3.04 -27.65 9.14
C GLU A 12 -2.10 -26.44 9.05
N LEU A 13 -1.91 -25.89 7.84
CA LEU A 13 -1.08 -24.70 7.65
C LEU A 13 -1.73 -23.47 8.30
N CYS A 14 -3.04 -23.29 8.15
CA CYS A 14 -3.78 -22.24 8.85
C CYS A 14 -3.56 -22.30 10.36
N GLY A 15 -3.71 -23.49 10.96
CA GLY A 15 -3.50 -23.70 12.39
C GLY A 15 -2.06 -23.43 12.82
N HIS A 16 -1.10 -23.81 11.98
CA HIS A 16 0.33 -23.56 12.24
C HIS A 16 0.67 -22.06 12.19
N LEU A 17 0.26 -21.35 11.14
CA LEU A 17 0.47 -19.90 11.00
C LEU A 17 -0.17 -19.13 12.16
N LYS A 18 -1.43 -19.46 12.48
CA LYS A 18 -2.15 -18.86 13.60
C LYS A 18 -1.43 -19.10 14.92
N GLY A 19 -0.98 -20.33 15.17
CA GLY A 19 -0.24 -20.68 16.39
C GLY A 19 1.06 -19.90 16.55
N ILE A 20 1.84 -19.73 15.49
CA ILE A 20 3.07 -18.92 15.49
C ILE A 20 2.75 -17.47 15.88
N LEU A 21 1.76 -16.87 15.19
CA LEU A 21 1.41 -15.47 15.40
C LEU A 21 0.82 -15.20 16.78
N GLU A 22 -0.07 -16.07 17.26
CA GLU A 22 -0.62 -15.98 18.62
C GLU A 22 0.45 -16.20 19.69
N GLY A 23 1.38 -17.13 19.46
CA GLY A 23 2.51 -17.37 20.35
C GLY A 23 3.45 -16.18 20.48
N ARG A 24 3.69 -15.46 19.37
CA ARG A 24 4.60 -14.30 19.36
C ARG A 24 3.94 -13.01 19.86
N TYR A 25 2.69 -12.74 19.49
CA TYR A 25 2.04 -11.45 19.70
C TYR A 25 0.93 -11.48 20.75
N GLY A 26 0.42 -12.65 21.12
CA GLY A 26 -0.63 -12.80 22.12
C GLY A 26 -1.85 -11.92 21.87
N ARG A 27 -2.18 -11.06 22.82
CA ARG A 27 -3.34 -10.16 22.76
C ARG A 27 -3.16 -8.94 21.85
N GLU A 28 -1.97 -8.74 21.28
CA GLU A 28 -1.73 -7.61 20.36
C GLU A 28 -2.34 -7.83 18.98
N VAL A 29 -2.66 -9.07 18.63
CA VAL A 29 -3.25 -9.45 17.34
C VAL A 29 -4.64 -10.07 17.53
N CYS A 30 -5.48 -9.89 16.50
CA CYS A 30 -6.73 -10.62 16.33
C CYS A 30 -6.65 -11.33 14.98
N ILE A 31 -6.74 -12.66 14.95
CA ILE A 31 -6.50 -13.47 13.76
C ILE A 31 -7.81 -14.11 13.31
N THR A 32 -8.22 -13.80 12.08
CA THR A 32 -9.34 -14.47 11.39
C THR A 32 -8.78 -15.34 10.27
N VAL A 33 -9.29 -16.57 10.15
CA VAL A 33 -8.87 -17.54 9.13
C VAL A 33 -10.03 -17.75 8.15
N TYR A 34 -9.73 -17.75 6.87
CA TYR A 34 -10.64 -18.01 5.77
C TYR A 34 -10.13 -19.19 4.98
N ALA A 35 -10.97 -20.20 4.78
CA ALA A 35 -10.63 -21.42 4.04
C ALA A 35 -10.63 -21.21 2.52
N ASN A 36 -11.21 -20.11 2.04
CA ASN A 36 -11.29 -19.77 0.62
C ASN A 36 -11.51 -18.25 0.43
N GLU A 37 -11.36 -17.82 -0.82
CA GLU A 37 -11.50 -16.42 -1.21
C GLU A 37 -12.94 -15.90 -1.11
N GLN A 38 -13.94 -16.79 -1.19
CA GLN A 38 -15.35 -16.40 -1.13
C GLN A 38 -15.71 -15.94 0.28
N GLU A 39 -15.27 -16.67 1.30
CA GLU A 39 -15.43 -16.29 2.70
C GLU A 39 -14.75 -14.95 3.00
N LEU A 40 -13.51 -14.79 2.53
CA LEU A 40 -12.76 -13.54 2.67
C LEU A 40 -13.49 -12.37 2.03
N LYS A 41 -13.92 -12.48 0.78
CA LYS A 41 -14.65 -11.44 0.05
C LYS A 41 -15.97 -11.10 0.72
N ALA A 42 -16.75 -12.12 1.11
CA ALA A 42 -18.04 -11.91 1.77
C ALA A 42 -17.90 -11.13 3.08
N ASP A 43 -16.85 -11.36 3.85
CA ASP A 43 -16.58 -10.61 5.09
C ASP A 43 -16.19 -9.15 4.79
N TYR A 44 -15.34 -8.93 3.80
CA TYR A 44 -14.93 -7.58 3.37
C TYR A 44 -16.09 -6.77 2.77
N GLU A 45 -17.01 -7.40 2.04
CA GLU A 45 -18.19 -6.75 1.45
C GLU A 45 -19.31 -6.49 2.49
N SER A 46 -19.47 -7.40 3.44
CA SER A 46 -20.57 -7.33 4.42
C SER A 46 -20.38 -6.23 5.47
N GLY A 47 -19.15 -5.81 5.70
CA GLY A 47 -18.81 -4.84 6.74
C GLY A 47 -19.23 -5.26 8.15
N LYS A 48 -19.59 -6.53 8.37
CA LYS A 48 -20.19 -7.02 9.63
C LYS A 48 -19.28 -6.90 10.84
N GLU A 49 -17.97 -6.99 10.65
CA GLU A 49 -16.98 -6.77 11.70
C GLU A 49 -16.31 -5.38 11.66
N GLY A 50 -16.87 -4.46 10.89
CA GLY A 50 -16.62 -3.02 10.98
C GLY A 50 -15.35 -2.51 10.29
N LYS A 51 -14.34 -3.33 10.01
CA LYS A 51 -13.12 -2.93 9.28
C LYS A 51 -12.40 -4.16 8.73
N PRO A 52 -11.85 -4.12 7.50
CA PRO A 52 -11.02 -5.18 6.96
C PRO A 52 -9.77 -5.41 7.83
N ALA A 53 -9.11 -6.54 7.65
CA ALA A 53 -7.85 -6.81 8.32
C ALA A 53 -6.80 -5.74 7.97
N ASP A 54 -5.89 -5.51 8.91
CA ASP A 54 -4.76 -4.60 8.71
C ASP A 54 -3.66 -5.30 7.91
N ILE A 55 -3.51 -6.63 8.11
CA ILE A 55 -2.57 -7.49 7.38
C ILE A 55 -3.34 -8.69 6.82
N LEU A 56 -3.16 -8.97 5.54
CA LEU A 56 -3.68 -10.16 4.86
C LEU A 56 -2.53 -11.07 4.47
N ILE A 57 -2.52 -12.29 5.02
CA ILE A 57 -1.65 -13.39 4.58
C ILE A 57 -2.47 -14.23 3.60
N MET A 58 -2.02 -14.30 2.35
CA MET A 58 -2.79 -14.83 1.24
C MET A 58 -2.02 -15.90 0.48
N ASP A 59 -2.58 -17.10 0.36
CA ASP A 59 -2.07 -18.06 -0.61
C ASP A 59 -2.36 -17.57 -2.04
N ILE A 60 -1.40 -17.79 -2.94
CA ILE A 60 -1.55 -17.40 -4.34
C ILE A 60 -2.39 -18.43 -5.11
N ASP A 61 -2.20 -19.71 -4.86
CA ASP A 61 -2.91 -20.77 -5.57
C ASP A 61 -3.84 -21.54 -4.62
N MET A 62 -5.11 -21.20 -4.70
CA MET A 62 -6.16 -21.84 -3.91
C MET A 62 -7.20 -22.47 -4.84
N ASN A 63 -7.11 -23.80 -5.05
CA ASN A 63 -8.09 -24.55 -5.87
C ASN A 63 -8.36 -23.94 -7.27
N GLY A 64 -7.29 -23.38 -7.92
CA GLY A 64 -7.37 -22.75 -9.23
C GLY A 64 -7.82 -21.28 -9.20
N VAL A 65 -7.95 -20.68 -8.03
CA VAL A 65 -8.17 -19.24 -7.88
C VAL A 65 -6.83 -18.55 -7.65
N ASN A 66 -6.53 -17.54 -8.46
CA ASN A 66 -5.32 -16.74 -8.30
C ASN A 66 -5.51 -15.70 -7.18
N GLY A 67 -4.81 -15.88 -6.05
CA GLY A 67 -4.85 -14.99 -4.89
C GLY A 67 -4.42 -13.56 -5.21
N ILE A 68 -3.59 -13.35 -6.24
CA ILE A 68 -3.17 -12.02 -6.69
C ILE A 68 -4.37 -11.21 -7.21
N ASP A 69 -5.26 -11.85 -7.99
CA ASP A 69 -6.47 -11.19 -8.51
C ASP A 69 -7.47 -10.90 -7.39
N VAL A 70 -7.55 -11.79 -6.39
CA VAL A 70 -8.36 -11.55 -5.18
C VAL A 70 -7.87 -10.31 -4.43
N VAL A 71 -6.55 -10.24 -4.19
CA VAL A 71 -5.91 -9.11 -3.52
C VAL A 71 -6.07 -7.81 -4.32
N ALA A 72 -5.95 -7.86 -5.64
CA ALA A 72 -6.17 -6.68 -6.49
C ALA A 72 -7.57 -6.08 -6.28
N GLY A 73 -8.61 -6.92 -6.27
CA GLY A 73 -9.98 -6.47 -5.97
C GLY A 73 -10.16 -5.91 -4.55
N ILE A 74 -9.52 -6.52 -3.56
CA ILE A 74 -9.53 -6.01 -2.18
C ILE A 74 -8.84 -4.65 -2.09
N GLN A 75 -7.68 -4.49 -2.70
CA GLN A 75 -6.90 -3.25 -2.66
C GLN A 75 -7.54 -2.08 -3.42
N GLU A 76 -8.43 -2.32 -4.36
CA GLU A 76 -9.24 -1.25 -4.97
C GLU A 76 -10.06 -0.47 -3.94
N GLN A 77 -10.57 -1.16 -2.92
CA GLN A 77 -11.39 -0.58 -1.86
C GLN A 77 -10.60 -0.31 -0.58
N PHE A 78 -9.64 -1.18 -0.24
CA PHE A 78 -8.93 -1.21 1.05
C PHE A 78 -7.42 -1.14 0.85
N ARG A 79 -6.91 -0.04 0.30
CA ARG A 79 -5.48 0.15 -0.04
C ARG A 79 -4.51 0.11 1.13
N HIS A 80 -5.01 0.32 2.35
CA HIS A 80 -4.19 0.28 3.57
C HIS A 80 -3.86 -1.14 4.03
N VAL A 81 -4.52 -2.16 3.48
CA VAL A 81 -4.28 -3.57 3.83
C VAL A 81 -2.88 -3.97 3.36
N LYS A 82 -2.05 -4.40 4.31
CA LYS A 82 -0.73 -4.94 4.03
C LYS A 82 -0.84 -6.38 3.62
N VAL A 83 -0.22 -6.75 2.50
CA VAL A 83 -0.35 -8.10 1.93
C VAL A 83 0.95 -8.86 2.02
N ILE A 84 0.88 -10.07 2.57
CA ILE A 84 1.97 -11.05 2.60
C ILE A 84 1.48 -12.26 1.81
N PHE A 85 2.09 -12.51 0.66
CA PHE A 85 1.80 -13.72 -0.10
C PHE A 85 2.57 -14.91 0.44
N ILE A 86 1.92 -16.06 0.44
CA ILE A 86 2.53 -17.37 0.67
C ILE A 86 2.21 -18.27 -0.53
N THR A 87 3.14 -19.11 -0.97
CA THR A 87 2.92 -20.01 -2.11
C THR A 87 4.01 -21.09 -2.21
N ASP A 88 3.69 -22.18 -2.86
CA ASP A 88 4.67 -23.21 -3.29
C ASP A 88 5.35 -22.84 -4.61
N HIS A 89 4.86 -21.86 -5.33
CA HIS A 89 5.20 -21.53 -6.70
C HIS A 89 6.00 -20.24 -6.85
N ILE A 90 7.30 -20.34 -7.13
CA ILE A 90 8.22 -19.20 -7.30
C ILE A 90 7.92 -18.38 -8.57
N GLU A 91 7.29 -19.00 -9.58
CA GLU A 91 6.95 -18.37 -10.86
C GLU A 91 6.02 -17.17 -10.73
N PHE A 92 5.20 -17.11 -9.68
CA PHE A 92 4.34 -15.97 -9.41
C PHE A 92 5.09 -14.71 -8.91
N SER A 93 6.38 -14.83 -8.61
CA SER A 93 7.19 -13.71 -8.11
C SER A 93 7.20 -12.49 -9.02
N THR A 94 6.94 -12.63 -10.32
CA THR A 94 6.83 -11.52 -11.27
C THR A 94 5.43 -10.92 -11.35
N GLU A 95 4.39 -11.69 -11.05
CA GLU A 95 2.99 -11.22 -11.14
C GLU A 95 2.55 -10.46 -9.89
N ILE A 96 3.12 -10.78 -8.73
CA ILE A 96 2.77 -10.14 -7.44
C ILE A 96 3.02 -8.63 -7.45
N PHE A 97 3.93 -8.12 -8.29
CA PHE A 97 4.18 -6.68 -8.38
C PHE A 97 2.98 -5.85 -8.87
N ARG A 98 1.94 -6.51 -9.42
CA ARG A 98 0.68 -5.85 -9.80
C ARG A 98 -0.09 -5.30 -8.60
N VAL A 99 0.13 -5.85 -7.42
CA VAL A 99 -0.63 -5.57 -6.19
C VAL A 99 0.23 -4.99 -5.06
N ASN A 100 1.46 -4.61 -5.33
CA ASN A 100 2.39 -4.00 -4.36
C ASN A 100 2.40 -4.73 -3.00
N PRO A 101 2.85 -6.00 -2.94
CA PRO A 101 2.85 -6.78 -1.70
C PRO A 101 3.89 -6.28 -0.72
N ASN A 102 3.63 -6.43 0.56
CA ASN A 102 4.60 -6.12 1.62
C ASN A 102 5.67 -7.19 1.73
N ASN A 103 5.32 -8.44 1.40
CA ASN A 103 6.26 -9.55 1.39
C ASN A 103 5.74 -10.74 0.58
N PHE A 104 6.66 -11.65 0.26
CA PHE A 104 6.42 -12.90 -0.44
C PHE A 104 7.22 -14.02 0.23
N LEU A 105 6.56 -15.10 0.60
CA LEU A 105 7.15 -16.25 1.30
C LEU A 105 6.89 -17.53 0.52
N LEU A 106 7.94 -18.28 0.26
CA LEU A 106 7.84 -19.64 -0.32
C LEU A 106 7.57 -20.67 0.77
N LYS A 107 6.63 -21.58 0.50
CA LYS A 107 6.39 -22.77 1.31
C LYS A 107 7.46 -23.85 1.00
N PRO A 108 7.95 -24.60 2.00
CA PRO A 108 7.72 -24.42 3.43
C PRO A 108 8.52 -23.21 3.96
N MET A 109 7.82 -22.26 4.59
CA MET A 109 8.48 -21.09 5.16
C MET A 109 8.95 -21.35 6.59
N LYS A 110 10.05 -20.68 6.96
CA LYS A 110 10.52 -20.66 8.34
C LYS A 110 9.65 -19.72 9.19
N GLU A 111 9.47 -20.06 10.46
CA GLU A 111 8.77 -19.22 11.43
C GLU A 111 9.32 -17.80 11.48
N GLU A 112 10.66 -17.66 11.50
CA GLU A 112 11.33 -16.34 11.52
C GLU A 112 10.96 -15.49 10.31
N ALA A 113 10.85 -16.09 9.12
CA ALA A 113 10.51 -15.36 7.90
C ALA A 113 9.07 -14.82 7.93
N LEU A 114 8.13 -15.60 8.49
CA LEU A 114 6.77 -15.15 8.70
C LEU A 114 6.70 -13.98 9.71
N LEU A 115 7.39 -14.14 10.84
CA LEU A 115 7.42 -13.11 11.89
C LEU A 115 8.07 -11.81 11.39
N ASP A 116 9.17 -11.91 10.63
CA ASP A 116 9.83 -10.76 10.01
C ASP A 116 8.91 -10.05 9.01
N ALA A 117 8.15 -10.80 8.21
CA ALA A 117 7.20 -10.22 7.25
C ALA A 117 6.08 -9.46 7.95
N VAL A 118 5.51 -10.04 9.01
CA VAL A 118 4.46 -9.40 9.81
C VAL A 118 5.00 -8.17 10.56
N GLU A 119 6.21 -8.25 11.11
CA GLU A 119 6.81 -7.11 11.82
C GLU A 119 7.09 -5.94 10.88
N ARG A 120 7.59 -6.19 9.66
CA ARG A 120 7.72 -5.14 8.62
C ARG A 120 6.39 -4.51 8.27
N ALA A 121 5.35 -5.31 8.08
CA ALA A 121 4.00 -4.81 7.80
C ALA A 121 3.48 -3.93 8.95
N ARG A 122 3.63 -4.36 10.21
CA ARG A 122 3.25 -3.59 11.41
C ARG A 122 4.02 -2.27 11.50
N LYS A 123 5.33 -2.29 11.24
CA LYS A 123 6.15 -1.08 11.24
C LYS A 123 5.70 -0.08 10.19
N GLN A 124 5.45 -0.53 8.97
CA GLN A 124 4.92 0.34 7.91
C GLN A 124 3.55 0.92 8.26
N MET A 125 2.67 0.13 8.88
CA MET A 125 1.37 0.63 9.35
C MET A 125 1.54 1.73 10.39
N ALA A 126 2.42 1.55 11.38
CA ALA A 126 2.68 2.54 12.41
C ALA A 126 3.24 3.85 11.80
N GLU A 127 4.18 3.74 10.86
CA GLU A 127 4.72 4.88 10.12
C GLU A 127 3.62 5.62 9.32
N GLU A 128 2.67 4.89 8.71
CA GLU A 128 1.55 5.47 7.95
C GLU A 128 0.43 6.04 8.84
N GLU A 129 0.18 5.50 10.04
CA GLU A 129 -0.88 5.98 10.95
C GLU A 129 -0.58 7.34 11.56
N ASP A 130 0.70 7.67 11.79
CA ASP A 130 1.12 8.88 12.49
C ASP A 130 1.42 10.08 11.59
N GLU A 131 1.33 9.93 10.28
CA GLU A 131 1.64 10.98 9.33
C GLU A 131 0.41 11.79 8.93
N TRP A 132 0.35 13.02 9.46
CA TRP A 132 -0.73 13.95 9.17
C TRP A 132 -0.21 15.21 8.51
N PHE A 133 -0.84 15.59 7.42
CA PHE A 133 -0.66 16.91 6.83
C PHE A 133 -1.69 17.89 7.39
N VAL A 134 -1.22 18.97 7.98
CA VAL A 134 -2.08 19.97 8.59
C VAL A 134 -2.29 21.13 7.62
N VAL A 135 -3.55 21.42 7.32
CA VAL A 135 -3.99 22.49 6.44
C VAL A 135 -4.79 23.51 7.21
N THR A 136 -4.49 24.80 7.01
CA THR A 136 -5.36 25.89 7.45
C THR A 136 -6.06 26.50 6.23
N PHE A 137 -7.38 26.36 6.18
CA PHE A 137 -8.20 26.88 5.10
C PHE A 137 -9.34 27.72 5.67
N LYS A 138 -9.43 28.99 5.25
CA LYS A 138 -10.45 29.94 5.73
C LYS A 138 -10.56 30.03 7.26
N GLY A 139 -9.43 29.99 7.97
CA GLY A 139 -9.37 30.05 9.43
C GLY A 139 -9.71 28.75 10.16
N THR A 140 -10.04 27.68 9.44
CA THR A 140 -10.26 26.34 10.00
C THR A 140 -9.03 25.48 9.79
N VAL A 141 -8.62 24.74 10.83
CA VAL A 141 -7.51 23.81 10.77
C VAL A 141 -8.05 22.41 10.46
N PHE A 142 -7.56 21.82 9.39
CA PHE A 142 -7.86 20.44 8.98
C PHE A 142 -6.64 19.55 9.19
N LYS A 143 -6.87 18.34 9.64
CA LYS A 143 -5.87 17.28 9.77
C LYS A 143 -6.18 16.20 8.72
N ILE A 144 -5.32 16.05 7.73
CA ILE A 144 -5.51 15.13 6.60
C ILE A 144 -4.46 14.04 6.70
N LYS A 145 -4.86 12.78 6.61
CA LYS A 145 -3.88 11.68 6.55
C LYS A 145 -3.09 11.78 5.26
N THR A 146 -1.76 11.74 5.34
CA THR A 146 -0.90 11.86 4.15
C THR A 146 -1.17 10.78 3.11
N ARG A 147 -1.57 9.58 3.55
CA ARG A 147 -2.00 8.48 2.67
C ARG A 147 -3.26 8.76 1.84
N ASP A 148 -4.10 9.73 2.27
CA ASP A 148 -5.31 10.13 1.55
C ASP A 148 -5.04 11.25 0.54
N ILE A 149 -3.80 11.74 0.49
CA ILE A 149 -3.35 12.75 -0.45
C ILE A 149 -2.79 12.06 -1.69
N ILE A 150 -3.32 12.42 -2.86
CA ILE A 150 -2.93 11.83 -4.14
C ILE A 150 -1.71 12.57 -4.70
N TYR A 151 -1.82 13.91 -4.80
CA TYR A 151 -0.72 14.77 -5.20
C TYR A 151 -0.96 16.22 -4.77
N PHE A 152 0.09 17.02 -4.84
CA PHE A 152 0.05 18.46 -4.72
C PHE A 152 0.39 19.11 -6.05
N GLU A 153 -0.34 20.16 -6.38
CA GLU A 153 -0.16 20.96 -7.58
C GLU A 153 0.10 22.43 -7.23
N SER A 154 1.19 22.98 -7.72
CA SER A 154 1.46 24.43 -7.57
C SER A 154 0.73 25.22 -8.63
N GLU A 155 -0.15 26.10 -8.20
CA GLU A 155 -0.85 27.06 -9.05
C GLU A 155 -0.55 28.49 -8.59
N LYS A 156 0.24 29.23 -9.37
CA LYS A 156 0.65 30.62 -9.10
C LYS A 156 1.32 30.76 -7.72
N ARG A 157 0.59 31.27 -6.72
CA ARG A 157 1.06 31.52 -5.34
C ARG A 157 0.48 30.55 -4.31
N THR A 158 -0.25 29.55 -4.79
CA THR A 158 -0.93 28.56 -3.97
C THR A 158 -0.51 27.17 -4.35
N VAL A 159 -0.76 26.23 -3.47
CA VAL A 159 -0.67 24.80 -3.73
C VAL A 159 -2.07 24.21 -3.53
N ILE A 160 -2.52 23.46 -4.51
CA ILE A 160 -3.74 22.67 -4.42
C ILE A 160 -3.32 21.27 -3.96
N LEU A 161 -3.90 20.84 -2.84
CA LEU A 161 -3.82 19.46 -2.36
C LEU A 161 -4.99 18.69 -2.97
N HIS A 162 -4.71 17.67 -3.76
CA HIS A 162 -5.69 16.77 -4.32
C HIS A 162 -5.77 15.52 -3.45
N GLY A 163 -6.84 15.39 -2.68
CA GLY A 163 -7.16 14.21 -1.89
C GLY A 163 -8.18 13.33 -2.60
N ARG A 164 -8.45 12.14 -2.05
CA ARG A 164 -9.38 11.17 -2.66
C ARG A 164 -10.81 11.68 -2.79
N ASN A 165 -11.29 12.44 -1.82
CA ASN A 165 -12.68 12.90 -1.76
C ASN A 165 -12.81 14.40 -1.95
N GLU A 166 -11.79 15.16 -1.65
CA GLU A 166 -11.82 16.63 -1.61
C GLU A 166 -10.46 17.20 -2.01
N SER A 167 -10.49 18.49 -2.39
CA SER A 167 -9.27 19.25 -2.69
C SER A 167 -9.23 20.52 -1.83
N TRP A 168 -8.03 20.92 -1.39
CA TRP A 168 -7.81 22.10 -0.58
C TRP A 168 -6.76 23.00 -1.22
N THR A 169 -7.00 24.30 -1.19
CA THR A 169 -6.03 25.30 -1.61
C THR A 169 -5.30 25.87 -0.40
N ILE A 170 -3.98 25.78 -0.41
CA ILE A 170 -3.12 26.27 0.67
C ILE A 170 -2.15 27.35 0.17
N TYR A 171 -1.88 28.34 1.02
CA TYR A 171 -0.93 29.43 0.74
C TYR A 171 0.46 29.05 1.23
N ARG A 172 1.11 28.12 0.54
CA ARG A 172 2.47 27.64 0.80
C ARG A 172 3.21 27.44 -0.53
N LYS A 173 4.54 27.43 -0.49
CA LYS A 173 5.33 26.98 -1.63
C LYS A 173 5.38 25.44 -1.67
N LEU A 174 5.47 24.90 -2.87
CA LEU A 174 5.53 23.44 -3.04
C LEU A 174 6.80 22.83 -2.41
N ASP A 175 7.88 23.60 -2.29
CA ASP A 175 9.12 23.18 -1.63
C ASP A 175 8.90 23.02 -0.09
N GLU A 176 8.16 23.95 0.54
CA GLU A 176 7.77 23.85 1.95
C GLU A 176 6.84 22.66 2.21
N VAL A 177 5.96 22.35 1.24
CA VAL A 177 5.11 21.17 1.31
C VAL A 177 5.94 19.91 1.23
N GLN A 178 6.93 19.85 0.32
CA GLN A 178 7.82 18.70 0.16
C GLN A 178 8.58 18.37 1.44
N GLU A 179 9.03 19.38 2.20
CA GLU A 179 9.72 19.20 3.48
C GLU A 179 8.80 18.70 4.61
N SER A 180 7.49 18.83 4.44
CA SER A 180 6.48 18.50 5.45
C SER A 180 5.69 17.22 5.17
N VAL A 181 6.05 16.47 4.14
CA VAL A 181 5.42 15.20 3.77
C VAL A 181 6.44 14.06 3.74
N PRO A 182 5.99 12.80 3.87
CA PRO A 182 6.87 11.63 3.86
C PRO A 182 7.66 11.44 2.58
N ASP A 183 8.71 10.62 2.64
CA ASP A 183 9.62 10.31 1.53
C ASP A 183 8.96 9.59 0.34
N TYR A 184 7.78 9.04 0.53
CA TYR A 184 7.01 8.46 -0.57
C TYR A 184 6.30 9.51 -1.45
N PHE A 185 6.42 10.82 -1.12
CA PHE A 185 6.07 11.89 -2.03
C PHE A 185 7.26 12.25 -2.93
N LEU A 186 7.02 12.21 -4.25
CA LEU A 186 8.04 12.40 -5.27
C LEU A 186 7.81 13.70 -6.05
N ARG A 187 8.83 14.58 -6.08
CA ARG A 187 8.82 15.80 -6.89
C ARG A 187 9.17 15.51 -8.34
N CYS A 188 8.18 15.16 -9.16
CA CYS A 188 8.37 14.80 -10.57
C CYS A 188 8.39 16.00 -11.55
N HIS A 189 7.89 17.17 -11.10
CA HIS A 189 7.80 18.39 -11.91
C HIS A 189 7.97 19.62 -11.03
N GLN A 190 8.29 20.79 -11.62
CA GLN A 190 8.35 22.06 -10.88
C GLN A 190 7.04 22.37 -10.15
N SER A 191 5.90 21.93 -10.71
CA SER A 191 4.56 22.19 -10.20
C SER A 191 3.87 20.98 -9.55
N TYR A 192 4.49 19.80 -9.53
CA TYR A 192 3.84 18.59 -9.01
C TYR A 192 4.71 17.82 -8.03
N LEU A 193 4.08 17.41 -6.93
CA LEU A 193 4.62 16.51 -5.91
C LEU A 193 3.61 15.39 -5.71
N VAL A 194 3.94 14.16 -6.10
CA VAL A 194 3.00 13.03 -6.20
C VAL A 194 3.24 11.99 -5.11
N ASN A 195 2.19 11.40 -4.60
CA ASN A 195 2.26 10.23 -3.72
C ASN A 195 2.53 8.99 -4.57
N MET A 196 3.68 8.34 -4.38
CA MET A 196 4.07 7.15 -5.15
C MET A 196 3.15 5.94 -4.91
N ASN A 197 2.47 5.86 -3.77
CA ASN A 197 1.45 4.84 -3.51
C ASN A 197 0.22 4.98 -4.43
N GLU A 198 0.00 6.17 -4.98
CA GLU A 198 -1.13 6.49 -5.85
C GLU A 198 -0.76 6.45 -7.34
N VAL A 199 0.49 6.12 -7.69
CA VAL A 199 0.94 6.00 -9.07
C VAL A 199 0.61 4.61 -9.61
N ARG A 200 -0.20 4.58 -10.68
CA ARG A 200 -0.55 3.37 -11.44
C ARG A 200 0.53 2.95 -12.42
N SER A 201 1.09 3.93 -13.14
CA SER A 201 2.13 3.67 -14.15
C SER A 201 3.01 4.88 -14.41
N LEU A 202 4.28 4.62 -14.76
CA LEU A 202 5.21 5.60 -15.27
C LEU A 202 5.39 5.37 -16.77
N LYS A 203 4.97 6.35 -17.59
CA LYS A 203 5.19 6.41 -19.04
C LYS A 203 6.26 7.48 -19.36
N PRO A 204 6.77 7.56 -20.59
CA PRO A 204 7.72 8.62 -20.96
C PRO A 204 7.16 10.00 -20.63
N LEU A 205 7.84 10.72 -19.74
CA LEU A 205 7.53 12.09 -19.28
C LEU A 205 6.14 12.28 -18.63
N GLN A 206 5.50 11.21 -18.14
CA GLN A 206 4.23 11.32 -17.43
C GLN A 206 4.03 10.18 -16.43
N LEU A 207 3.34 10.47 -15.32
CA LEU A 207 2.82 9.53 -14.37
C LEU A 207 1.30 9.44 -14.51
N GLU A 208 0.77 8.25 -14.54
CA GLU A 208 -0.67 7.99 -14.50
C GLU A 208 -1.05 7.60 -13.07
N MET A 209 -1.96 8.36 -12.47
CA MET A 209 -2.44 8.10 -11.12
C MET A 209 -3.54 7.05 -11.13
N ASN A 210 -3.76 6.37 -10.02
CA ASN A 210 -4.80 5.33 -9.88
C ASN A 210 -6.21 5.83 -10.22
N GLN A 211 -6.48 7.12 -10.02
CA GLN A 211 -7.78 7.73 -10.30
C GLN A 211 -7.91 8.24 -11.74
N GLY A 212 -6.87 8.05 -12.57
CA GLY A 212 -6.88 8.41 -13.97
C GLY A 212 -6.24 9.76 -14.30
N ASP A 213 -5.84 10.55 -13.31
CA ASP A 213 -5.10 11.80 -13.54
C ASP A 213 -3.75 11.51 -14.19
N VAL A 214 -3.33 12.37 -15.12
CA VAL A 214 -2.04 12.27 -15.80
C VAL A 214 -1.16 13.45 -15.37
N ILE A 215 -0.10 13.16 -14.64
CA ILE A 215 0.82 14.16 -14.10
C ILE A 215 2.08 14.24 -15.00
N PRO A 216 2.46 15.43 -15.49
CA PRO A 216 3.66 15.57 -16.29
C PRO A 216 4.92 15.37 -15.45
N VAL A 217 5.92 14.72 -16.05
CA VAL A 217 7.27 14.61 -15.50
C VAL A 217 8.20 15.50 -16.34
N SER A 218 8.91 16.41 -15.68
CA SER A 218 9.84 17.27 -16.41
C SER A 218 11.04 16.47 -16.95
N ARG A 219 11.53 16.83 -18.14
CA ARG A 219 12.67 16.14 -18.78
C ARG A 219 13.89 15.99 -17.85
N PRO A 220 14.33 17.05 -17.14
CA PRO A 220 15.47 16.93 -16.22
C PRO A 220 15.22 15.97 -15.05
N LYS A 221 13.96 15.81 -14.62
CA LYS A 221 13.60 14.95 -13.47
C LYS A 221 13.20 13.53 -13.87
N TYR A 222 13.09 13.21 -15.15
CA TYR A 222 12.57 11.92 -15.60
C TYR A 222 13.43 10.74 -15.14
N LYS A 223 14.75 10.86 -15.25
CA LYS A 223 15.69 9.80 -14.81
C LYS A 223 15.57 9.58 -13.30
N GLU A 224 15.67 10.64 -12.52
CA GLU A 224 15.52 10.59 -11.06
C GLU A 224 14.15 10.02 -10.64
N THR A 225 13.07 10.46 -11.31
CA THR A 225 11.71 9.99 -11.06
C THR A 225 11.59 8.49 -11.30
N LYS A 226 12.16 7.99 -12.43
CA LYS A 226 12.16 6.57 -12.75
C LYS A 226 12.93 5.75 -11.72
N GLU A 227 14.13 6.19 -11.36
CA GLU A 227 14.99 5.50 -10.38
C GLU A 227 14.31 5.43 -9.01
N ARG A 228 13.80 6.55 -8.50
CA ARG A 228 13.12 6.60 -7.20
C ARG A 228 11.83 5.76 -7.20
N PHE A 229 11.06 5.79 -8.27
CA PHE A 229 9.84 4.99 -8.37
C PHE A 229 10.14 3.49 -8.42
N LEU A 230 11.17 3.05 -9.18
CA LEU A 230 11.62 1.66 -9.19
C LEU A 230 12.14 1.21 -7.82
N GLN A 231 12.93 2.06 -7.16
CA GLN A 231 13.40 1.79 -5.80
C GLN A 231 12.24 1.68 -4.80
N PHE A 232 11.23 2.53 -4.93
CA PHE A 232 10.02 2.48 -4.11
C PHE A 232 9.25 1.17 -4.31
N LEU A 233 9.19 0.65 -5.53
CA LEU A 233 8.59 -0.64 -5.86
C LEU A 233 9.46 -1.85 -5.46
N GLY A 234 10.67 -1.64 -4.94
CA GLY A 234 11.60 -2.72 -4.59
C GLY A 234 12.25 -3.38 -5.80
N VAL A 235 12.18 -2.75 -6.99
CA VAL A 235 12.79 -3.26 -8.23
C VAL A 235 14.19 -2.70 -8.37
N SER A 236 15.21 -3.55 -8.37
CA SER A 236 16.58 -3.14 -8.72
C SER A 236 16.62 -2.79 -10.20
N SER A 237 17.11 -1.57 -10.52
CA SER A 237 17.35 -1.15 -11.91
C SER A 237 18.39 -2.08 -12.53
N GLN A 238 17.96 -3.09 -13.27
CA GLN A 238 18.83 -3.70 -14.27
C GLN A 238 18.78 -2.78 -15.49
N GLU A 239 19.93 -2.22 -15.83
CA GLU A 239 20.11 -1.40 -17.01
C GLU A 239 19.77 -2.23 -18.27
N GLU A 240 18.81 -1.76 -19.07
CA GLU A 240 18.76 -2.02 -20.49
C GLU A 240 19.48 -0.89 -21.26
#